data_e94877f81d6fd028d355f337f05483c9
#
_entry.id   e94877f81d6fd028d355f337f05483c9
#
_cell.length_a   1.000
_cell.length_b   1.000
_cell.length_c   1.000
_cell.angle_alpha   90.00
_cell.angle_beta   90.00
_cell.angle_gamma   90.00
#
_symmetry.space_group_name_H-M   'P 1'
#
loop_
_entity.id
_entity.type
_entity.pdbx_description
1 polymer ?
#
loop_
_entity_poly.entity_id
_entity_poly.type
_entity_poly.pdbx_seq_one_letter_code
_entity_poly.pdbx_strand_id
1 'polypeptide(L)'
;DIWGAAGTPIFCPIDGVVHSFAFNNAFGDYGATIILQHQLKGIEFYTLYGHLSLHDINGLQEGEPIQAGKEFAHFGIPEENGFWPPHLHFQVMLDMESKKGDYPGVCSLSTRAHYLNNCPDPDAILKLMQYAKK
;
A
#
# COMPACT_ATOMS: atom_id res chain seq x y z
N ASP A 1 -2.74 -8.62 -3.84
CA ASP A 1 -4.03 -7.93 -4.01
C ASP A 1 -5.12 -8.59 -3.17
N ILE A 2 -5.96 -7.78 -2.55
CA ILE A 2 -7.08 -8.22 -1.72
C ILE A 2 -8.37 -7.63 -2.32
N TRP A 3 -9.20 -8.48 -2.88
CA TRP A 3 -10.45 -8.08 -3.56
C TRP A 3 -11.59 -7.86 -2.57
N GLY A 4 -12.37 -6.80 -2.78
CA GLY A 4 -13.53 -6.47 -1.95
C GLY A 4 -14.39 -5.39 -2.57
N ALA A 5 -15.46 -5.00 -1.89
CA ALA A 5 -16.32 -3.92 -2.35
C ALA A 5 -15.66 -2.54 -2.19
N ALA A 6 -15.98 -1.59 -3.06
CA ALA A 6 -15.62 -0.18 -2.83
C ALA A 6 -16.13 0.28 -1.46
N GLY A 7 -15.34 1.12 -0.78
CA GLY A 7 -15.63 1.57 0.57
C GLY A 7 -15.25 0.58 1.69
N THR A 8 -14.69 -0.60 1.35
CA THR A 8 -14.16 -1.51 2.37
C THR A 8 -13.07 -0.81 3.18
N PRO A 9 -13.18 -0.75 4.52
CA PRO A 9 -12.21 -0.06 5.35
C PRO A 9 -10.88 -0.81 5.44
N ILE A 10 -9.79 -0.05 5.51
CA ILE A 10 -8.42 -0.55 5.68
C ILE A 10 -7.89 -0.08 7.03
N PHE A 11 -7.41 -1.03 7.82
CA PHE A 11 -6.84 -0.79 9.13
C PHE A 11 -5.31 -0.90 9.09
N CYS A 12 -4.63 -0.01 9.80
CA CYS A 12 -3.18 -0.02 9.87
C CYS A 12 -2.69 -1.29 10.59
N PRO A 13 -1.81 -2.09 9.98
CA PRO A 13 -1.39 -3.36 10.59
C PRO A 13 -0.36 -3.20 11.71
N ILE A 14 0.45 -2.14 11.66
CA ILE A 14 1.58 -1.88 12.58
C ILE A 14 1.71 -0.37 12.74
N ASP A 15 2.03 0.13 13.92
CA ASP A 15 2.30 1.55 14.14
C ASP A 15 3.26 2.10 13.10
N GLY A 16 2.96 3.27 12.56
CA GLY A 16 3.78 3.92 11.56
C GLY A 16 3.48 5.40 11.43
N VAL A 17 4.13 6.01 10.47
CA VAL A 17 3.89 7.39 10.06
C VAL A 17 3.66 7.46 8.56
N VAL A 18 2.90 8.44 8.11
CA VAL A 18 2.73 8.70 6.69
C VAL A 18 4.08 9.11 6.10
N HIS A 19 4.65 8.27 5.22
CA HIS A 19 5.87 8.57 4.48
C HIS A 19 5.57 9.52 3.32
N SER A 20 4.56 9.16 2.52
CA SER A 20 4.14 9.93 1.35
C SER A 20 2.80 9.41 0.81
N PHE A 21 2.19 10.19 -0.05
CA PHE A 21 0.95 9.85 -0.72
C PHE A 21 0.87 10.57 -2.07
N ALA A 22 0.08 10.04 -2.99
CA ALA A 22 -0.15 10.65 -4.30
C ALA A 22 -1.47 10.17 -4.93
N PHE A 23 -1.94 10.92 -5.90
CA PHE A 23 -2.98 10.47 -6.82
C PHE A 23 -2.33 10.10 -8.17
N ASN A 24 -2.02 8.83 -8.34
CA ASN A 24 -1.42 8.26 -9.55
C ASN A 24 -2.52 7.97 -10.57
N ASN A 25 -3.01 9.04 -11.23
CA ASN A 25 -4.25 9.05 -12.01
C ASN A 25 -4.03 8.67 -13.49
N ALA A 26 -3.26 7.63 -13.76
CA ALA A 26 -3.18 7.04 -15.10
C ALA A 26 -4.05 5.79 -15.18
N PHE A 27 -4.55 5.45 -16.37
CA PHE A 27 -5.28 4.21 -16.58
C PHE A 27 -4.39 3.01 -16.27
N GLY A 28 -4.88 2.12 -15.39
CA GLY A 28 -4.14 0.94 -14.95
C GLY A 28 -3.08 1.19 -13.86
N ASP A 29 -2.94 2.43 -13.37
CA ASP A 29 -2.07 2.79 -12.25
C ASP A 29 -2.77 2.61 -10.90
N TYR A 30 -2.11 2.98 -9.81
CA TYR A 30 -2.61 2.79 -8.43
C TYR A 30 -3.79 3.70 -8.04
N GLY A 31 -4.05 4.80 -8.76
CA GLY A 31 -4.98 5.81 -8.28
C GLY A 31 -4.50 6.46 -6.97
N ALA A 32 -5.41 6.68 -6.03
CA ALA A 32 -5.04 7.19 -4.73
C ALA A 32 -4.18 6.17 -3.96
N THR A 33 -3.03 6.63 -3.48
CA THR A 33 -1.98 5.79 -2.90
C THR A 33 -1.45 6.40 -1.62
N ILE A 34 -1.28 5.60 -0.58
CA ILE A 34 -0.63 5.99 0.69
C ILE A 34 0.53 5.03 0.94
N ILE A 35 1.67 5.57 1.38
CA ILE A 35 2.82 4.80 1.84
C ILE A 35 3.08 5.16 3.29
N LEU A 36 3.13 4.16 4.15
CA LEU A 36 3.50 4.30 5.56
C LEU A 36 4.93 3.82 5.78
N GLN A 37 5.63 4.49 6.68
CA GLN A 37 6.93 4.10 7.20
C GLN A 37 6.75 3.49 8.59
N HIS A 38 7.38 2.36 8.81
CA HIS A 38 7.33 1.61 10.06
C HIS A 38 8.73 1.36 10.61
N GLN A 39 8.78 1.16 11.93
CA GLN A 39 9.98 0.69 12.59
C GLN A 39 9.59 -0.40 13.58
N LEU A 40 10.13 -1.60 13.41
CA LEU A 40 9.85 -2.75 14.25
C LEU A 40 11.13 -3.48 14.60
N LYS A 41 11.45 -3.59 15.90
CA LYS A 41 12.66 -4.26 16.40
C LYS A 41 13.96 -3.77 15.73
N GLY A 42 14.06 -2.45 15.50
CA GLY A 42 15.21 -1.82 14.87
C GLY A 42 15.27 -1.93 13.34
N ILE A 43 14.26 -2.53 12.71
CA ILE A 43 14.16 -2.64 11.24
C ILE A 43 13.17 -1.58 10.75
N GLU A 44 13.63 -0.73 9.82
CA GLU A 44 12.79 0.20 9.09
C GLU A 44 12.26 -0.49 7.83
N PHE A 45 10.98 -0.29 7.53
CA PHE A 45 10.35 -0.77 6.30
C PHE A 45 9.12 0.09 5.98
N TYR A 46 8.59 -0.12 4.78
CA TYR A 46 7.48 0.66 4.26
C TYR A 46 6.36 -0.25 3.80
N THR A 47 5.13 0.25 3.88
CA THR A 47 3.95 -0.43 3.33
C THR A 47 3.22 0.51 2.38
N LEU A 48 2.93 0.02 1.18
CA LEU A 48 2.17 0.72 0.16
C LEU A 48 0.76 0.19 0.12
N TYR A 49 -0.18 1.12 0.04
CA TYR A 49 -1.61 0.88 -0.11
C TYR A 49 -2.07 1.60 -1.38
N GLY A 50 -2.37 0.84 -2.42
CA GLY A 50 -2.85 1.35 -3.70
C GLY A 50 -4.34 1.09 -3.93
N HIS A 51 -4.91 1.76 -4.91
CA HIS A 51 -6.32 1.68 -5.32
C HIS A 51 -7.29 2.15 -4.23
N LEU A 52 -6.87 3.19 -3.49
CA LEU A 52 -7.65 3.77 -2.39
C LEU A 52 -8.72 4.74 -2.89
N SER A 53 -9.62 5.11 -1.97
CA SER A 53 -10.49 6.24 -2.18
C SER A 53 -9.69 7.55 -2.20
N LEU A 54 -9.98 8.42 -3.14
CA LEU A 54 -9.33 9.73 -3.26
C LEU A 54 -9.57 10.60 -2.02
N HIS A 55 -10.69 10.40 -1.33
CA HIS A 55 -11.01 11.10 -0.08
C HIS A 55 -9.94 10.87 1.00
N ASP A 56 -9.33 9.68 1.05
CA ASP A 56 -8.41 9.27 2.12
C ASP A 56 -7.06 10.02 2.08
N ILE A 57 -6.67 10.57 0.93
CA ILE A 57 -5.46 11.38 0.82
C ILE A 57 -5.71 12.88 1.01
N ASN A 58 -6.98 13.31 1.09
CA ASN A 58 -7.33 14.71 1.31
C ASN A 58 -7.05 15.10 2.75
N GLY A 59 -6.17 16.10 2.93
CA GLY A 59 -5.79 16.61 4.24
C GLY A 59 -4.77 15.75 4.99
N LEU A 60 -4.32 14.63 4.41
CA LEU A 60 -3.25 13.82 4.98
C LEU A 60 -1.94 14.60 4.96
N GLN A 61 -1.06 14.37 5.95
CA GLN A 61 0.23 15.05 6.05
C GLN A 61 1.36 14.02 6.19
N GLU A 62 2.48 14.27 5.49
CA GLU A 62 3.71 13.50 5.70
C GLU A 62 4.17 13.64 7.17
N GLY A 63 4.57 12.52 7.78
CA GLY A 63 4.95 12.46 9.19
C GLY A 63 3.79 12.26 10.17
N GLU A 64 2.54 12.29 9.71
CA GLU A 64 1.38 12.03 10.56
C GLU A 64 1.41 10.60 11.10
N PRO A 65 1.30 10.40 12.44
CA PRO A 65 1.31 9.06 13.01
C PRO A 65 -0.01 8.32 12.76
N ILE A 66 0.08 7.05 12.41
CA ILE A 66 -1.04 6.13 12.25
C ILE A 66 -0.81 4.93 13.17
N GLN A 67 -1.69 4.74 14.14
CA GLN A 67 -1.58 3.64 15.09
C GLN A 67 -2.10 2.31 14.51
N ALA A 68 -1.52 1.20 14.93
CA ALA A 68 -2.01 -0.13 14.61
C ALA A 68 -3.49 -0.27 15.01
N GLY A 69 -4.29 -0.88 14.13
CA GLY A 69 -5.72 -1.05 14.31
C GLY A 69 -6.57 0.18 13.98
N LYS A 70 -5.97 1.34 13.67
CA LYS A 70 -6.72 2.52 13.24
C LYS A 70 -7.18 2.33 11.79
N GLU A 71 -8.46 2.59 11.52
CA GLU A 71 -8.99 2.77 10.18
C GLU A 71 -8.40 4.06 9.58
N PHE A 72 -7.79 3.99 8.41
CA PHE A 72 -7.12 5.16 7.81
C PHE A 72 -7.37 5.32 6.31
N ALA A 73 -7.92 4.31 5.64
CA ALA A 73 -8.20 4.33 4.22
C ALA A 73 -9.34 3.37 3.85
N HIS A 74 -9.80 3.45 2.60
CA HIS A 74 -10.88 2.64 2.05
C HIS A 74 -10.56 2.22 0.62
N PHE A 75 -11.13 1.09 0.17
CA PHE A 75 -11.05 0.68 -1.24
C PHE A 75 -11.76 1.72 -2.11
N GLY A 76 -11.07 2.22 -3.13
CA GLY A 76 -11.60 3.21 -4.06
C GLY A 76 -12.56 2.63 -5.11
N ILE A 77 -13.42 3.51 -5.64
CA ILE A 77 -14.20 3.20 -6.85
C ILE A 77 -13.30 3.26 -8.09
N PRO A 78 -13.69 2.66 -9.24
CA PRO A 78 -12.83 2.61 -10.43
C PRO A 78 -12.30 3.98 -10.91
N GLU A 79 -13.11 5.03 -10.80
CA GLU A 79 -12.76 6.39 -11.25
C GLU A 79 -11.62 7.04 -10.46
N GLU A 80 -11.29 6.53 -9.28
CA GLU A 80 -10.24 7.06 -8.40
C GLU A 80 -9.12 6.05 -8.13
N ASN A 81 -9.27 4.81 -8.56
CA ASN A 81 -8.36 3.71 -8.26
C ASN A 81 -7.54 3.20 -9.47
N GLY A 82 -7.54 3.91 -10.57
CA GLY A 82 -6.86 3.49 -11.81
C GLY A 82 -7.74 2.68 -12.76
N PHE A 83 -9.05 2.72 -12.60
CA PHE A 83 -10.06 1.97 -13.37
C PHE A 83 -10.03 0.46 -13.17
N TRP A 84 -9.58 0.01 -12.00
CA TRP A 84 -9.62 -1.39 -11.59
C TRP A 84 -10.93 -1.76 -10.90
N PRO A 85 -11.35 -3.03 -10.95
CA PRO A 85 -12.31 -3.53 -9.98
C PRO A 85 -11.80 -3.26 -8.55
N PRO A 86 -12.67 -2.87 -7.59
CA PRO A 86 -12.21 -2.49 -6.27
C PRO A 86 -11.40 -3.58 -5.57
N HIS A 87 -10.22 -3.22 -5.11
CA HIS A 87 -9.29 -4.08 -4.38
C HIS A 87 -8.22 -3.24 -3.70
N LEU A 88 -7.50 -3.82 -2.76
CA LEU A 88 -6.30 -3.25 -2.18
C LEU A 88 -5.07 -3.89 -2.83
N HIS A 89 -4.18 -3.09 -3.41
CA HIS A 89 -2.80 -3.48 -3.65
C HIS A 89 -1.99 -3.18 -2.39
N PHE A 90 -1.50 -4.22 -1.72
CA PHE A 90 -0.65 -4.10 -0.54
C PHE A 90 0.75 -4.62 -0.84
N GLN A 91 1.76 -3.81 -0.54
CA GLN A 91 3.15 -4.13 -0.82
C GLN A 91 4.04 -3.71 0.34
N VAL A 92 5.08 -4.50 0.63
CA VAL A 92 6.11 -4.18 1.63
C VAL A 92 7.40 -3.85 0.89
N MET A 93 8.09 -2.78 1.30
CA MET A 93 9.39 -2.40 0.78
C MET A 93 10.38 -2.19 1.93
N LEU A 94 11.63 -2.57 1.72
CA LEU A 94 12.72 -2.30 2.70
C LEU A 94 13.38 -0.95 2.46
N ASP A 95 13.36 -0.45 1.23
CA ASP A 95 13.92 0.84 0.82
C ASP A 95 13.00 1.49 -0.22
N MET A 96 12.66 2.73 -0.03
CA MET A 96 11.86 3.52 -0.98
C MET A 96 12.64 3.99 -2.21
N GLU A 97 13.97 3.83 -2.21
CA GLU A 97 14.83 4.24 -3.33
C GLU A 97 14.61 5.71 -3.73
N SER A 98 14.41 6.57 -2.75
CA SER A 98 14.09 8.01 -2.89
C SER A 98 12.73 8.30 -3.56
N LYS A 99 11.88 7.30 -3.77
CA LYS A 99 10.54 7.48 -4.33
C LYS A 99 9.55 7.98 -3.28
N LYS A 100 8.53 8.71 -3.73
CA LYS A 100 7.46 9.24 -2.89
C LYS A 100 6.11 9.09 -3.59
N GLY A 101 5.11 8.64 -2.84
CA GLY A 101 3.73 8.49 -3.33
C GLY A 101 3.52 7.41 -4.38
N ASP A 102 4.58 6.75 -4.78
CA ASP A 102 4.58 5.69 -5.78
C ASP A 102 5.77 4.74 -5.56
N TYR A 103 5.62 3.48 -5.96
CA TYR A 103 6.68 2.48 -6.02
C TYR A 103 6.27 1.37 -7.02
N PRO A 104 7.19 0.80 -7.84
CA PRO A 104 6.82 -0.23 -8.80
C PRO A 104 6.13 -1.44 -8.17
N GLY A 105 4.93 -1.77 -8.65
CA GLY A 105 4.18 -2.98 -8.27
C GLY A 105 4.42 -4.15 -9.22
N VAL A 106 5.06 -3.88 -10.36
CA VAL A 106 5.45 -4.86 -11.36
C VAL A 106 6.87 -4.59 -11.83
N CYS A 107 7.55 -5.60 -12.35
CA CYS A 107 8.91 -5.45 -12.85
C CYS A 107 9.16 -6.34 -14.07
N SER A 108 10.21 -6.02 -14.82
CA SER A 108 10.71 -6.87 -15.90
C SER A 108 11.46 -8.08 -15.31
N LEU A 109 11.63 -9.14 -16.11
CA LEU A 109 12.41 -10.30 -15.68
C LEU A 109 13.87 -9.94 -15.36
N SER A 110 14.45 -8.96 -16.06
CA SER A 110 15.82 -8.51 -15.83
C SER A 110 16.02 -7.80 -14.49
N THR A 111 14.99 -7.19 -13.93
CA THR A 111 15.03 -6.48 -12.64
C THR A 111 14.40 -7.27 -11.50
N ARG A 112 13.89 -8.47 -11.77
CA ARG A 112 13.14 -9.28 -10.80
C ARG A 112 13.93 -9.55 -9.52
N ALA A 113 15.22 -9.88 -9.62
CA ALA A 113 16.04 -10.18 -8.43
C ALA A 113 16.14 -8.97 -7.49
N HIS A 114 16.28 -7.75 -8.04
CA HIS A 114 16.33 -6.51 -7.27
C HIS A 114 15.03 -6.33 -6.47
N TYR A 115 13.88 -6.42 -7.13
CA TYR A 115 12.59 -6.20 -6.47
C TYR A 115 12.20 -7.31 -5.50
N LEU A 116 12.58 -8.57 -5.74
CA LEU A 116 12.38 -9.64 -4.77
C LEU A 116 13.20 -9.43 -3.48
N ASN A 117 14.38 -8.83 -3.59
CA ASN A 117 15.17 -8.48 -2.42
C ASN A 117 14.60 -7.30 -1.63
N ASN A 118 14.09 -6.28 -2.34
CA ASN A 118 13.56 -5.08 -1.71
C ASN A 118 12.09 -5.18 -1.28
N CYS A 119 11.32 -6.09 -1.89
CA CYS A 119 9.90 -6.28 -1.61
C CYS A 119 9.67 -7.69 -1.04
N PRO A 120 9.80 -7.86 0.29
CA PRO A 120 9.53 -9.14 0.94
C PRO A 120 8.05 -9.53 0.85
N ASP A 121 7.76 -10.80 1.13
CA ASP A 121 6.40 -11.35 1.11
C ASP A 121 5.49 -10.57 2.08
N PRO A 122 4.44 -9.91 1.58
CA PRO A 122 3.52 -9.16 2.42
C PRO A 122 2.74 -10.03 3.40
N ASP A 123 2.64 -11.35 3.14
CA ASP A 123 1.95 -12.28 4.05
C ASP A 123 2.70 -12.46 5.38
N ALA A 124 3.99 -12.09 5.45
CA ALA A 124 4.72 -12.00 6.71
C ALA A 124 4.04 -11.05 7.72
N ILE A 125 3.36 -10.01 7.22
CA ILE A 125 2.59 -9.04 8.02
C ILE A 125 1.12 -9.43 8.08
N LEU A 126 0.48 -9.66 6.94
CA LEU A 126 -0.97 -9.84 6.84
C LEU A 126 -1.45 -11.20 7.35
N LYS A 127 -0.65 -12.25 7.18
CA LYS A 127 -0.97 -13.65 7.56
C LYS A 127 -2.31 -14.15 7.00
N LEU A 128 -2.69 -13.67 5.82
CA LEU A 128 -3.96 -14.01 5.18
C LEU A 128 -3.95 -15.38 4.53
N MET A 129 -2.76 -15.85 4.09
CA MET A 129 -2.64 -17.12 3.39
C MET A 129 -3.05 -18.33 4.24
N GLN A 130 -3.02 -18.21 5.58
CA GLN A 130 -3.52 -19.25 6.47
C GLN A 130 -5.04 -19.50 6.32
N TYR A 131 -5.79 -18.53 5.78
CA TYR A 131 -7.23 -18.63 5.53
C TYR A 131 -7.56 -18.97 4.06
N ALA A 132 -6.56 -19.03 3.18
CA ALA A 132 -6.77 -19.39 1.78
C ALA A 132 -7.30 -20.83 1.68
N LYS A 133 -8.43 -21.00 1.02
CA LYS A 133 -8.94 -22.34 0.70
C LYS A 133 -8.01 -22.96 -0.35
N LYS A 134 -7.58 -24.17 -0.08
CA LYS A 134 -6.82 -24.99 -1.04
C LYS A 134 -7.73 -25.47 -2.16
#